data_8e237b560c30566ddd049772f28ae6a4
#
_entry.id   8e237b560c30566ddd049772f28ae6a4
#
_cell.length_a   1.000
_cell.length_b   1.000
_cell.length_c   1.000
_cell.angle_alpha   90.00
_cell.angle_beta   90.00
_cell.angle_gamma   90.00
#
_symmetry.space_group_name_H-M   'P 1'
#
loop_
_entity.id
_entity.type
_entity.pdbx_description
1 polymer ?
#
loop_
_entity_poly.entity_id
_entity_poly.type
_entity_poly.pdbx_seq_one_letter_code
_entity_poly.pdbx_strand_id
1 'polypeptide(L)'
;MYTTRPIRKGEEEGVTYHYLSNEEMQRYIDGKENNKLIEYRTYQTVHGPWTYATIADEQFKTNKDMMMLGTLESYEKMKKHFEKELLPIYIEVEDGVRLERALKREKEQKEPKYAELCRRFLADSKDFSEENLKKAGIVKRFENIELDKCLNEILEEIKNNKK
;
A
#
# COMPACT_ATOMS: atom_id res chain seq x y z
N MET A 1 4.06 -8.54 3.61
CA MET A 1 2.66 -8.22 3.96
C MET A 1 1.81 -9.47 3.96
N TYR A 2 0.76 -9.50 4.79
CA TYR A 2 -0.14 -10.64 5.00
C TYR A 2 -1.57 -10.31 4.56
N THR A 3 -2.33 -11.31 4.09
CA THR A 3 -3.73 -11.09 3.67
C THR A 3 -4.58 -12.35 3.83
N THR A 4 -5.89 -12.15 4.08
CA THR A 4 -6.88 -13.24 4.02
C THR A 4 -7.53 -13.38 2.65
N ARG A 5 -7.15 -12.51 1.70
CA ARG A 5 -7.59 -12.61 0.31
C ARG A 5 -7.05 -13.91 -0.32
N PRO A 6 -7.86 -14.67 -1.05
CA PRO A 6 -7.36 -15.81 -1.81
C PRO A 6 -6.25 -15.43 -2.80
N ILE A 7 -5.27 -16.32 -2.95
CA ILE A 7 -4.20 -16.19 -3.93
C ILE A 7 -4.78 -16.13 -5.35
N ARG A 8 -4.26 -15.25 -6.20
CA ARG A 8 -4.69 -15.11 -7.60
C ARG A 8 -3.73 -15.84 -8.54
N LYS A 9 -4.21 -16.12 -9.77
CA LYS A 9 -3.36 -16.70 -10.81
C LYS A 9 -2.14 -15.80 -11.07
N GLY A 10 -0.95 -16.40 -10.97
CA GLY A 10 0.33 -15.71 -11.17
C GLY A 10 0.90 -15.06 -9.91
N GLU A 11 0.26 -15.20 -8.75
CA GLU A 11 0.80 -14.82 -7.46
C GLU A 11 1.44 -16.04 -6.78
N GLU A 12 2.46 -15.78 -5.94
CA GLU A 12 3.16 -16.80 -5.18
C GLU A 12 3.16 -16.46 -3.70
N GLU A 13 2.97 -17.50 -2.85
CA GLU A 13 3.07 -17.41 -1.39
C GLU A 13 4.45 -16.87 -0.99
N GLY A 14 4.47 -15.89 -0.08
CA GLY A 14 5.70 -15.29 0.42
C GLY A 14 6.39 -14.30 -0.52
N VAL A 15 5.98 -14.25 -1.80
CA VAL A 15 6.51 -13.29 -2.79
C VAL A 15 5.58 -12.08 -2.91
N THR A 16 4.32 -12.30 -3.26
CA THR A 16 3.34 -11.21 -3.38
C THR A 16 2.76 -10.85 -2.02
N TYR A 17 2.28 -11.85 -1.29
CA TYR A 17 1.77 -11.77 0.07
C TYR A 17 2.04 -13.10 0.79
N HIS A 18 1.96 -13.07 2.12
CA HIS A 18 1.69 -14.26 2.92
C HIS A 18 0.18 -14.40 3.06
N TYR A 19 -0.38 -15.53 2.64
CA TYR A 19 -1.81 -15.77 2.65
C TYR A 19 -2.21 -16.53 3.92
N LEU A 20 -3.09 -15.94 4.72
CA LEU A 20 -3.57 -16.51 5.98
C LEU A 20 -5.05 -16.84 5.88
N SER A 21 -5.50 -17.82 6.64
CA SER A 21 -6.91 -18.00 6.92
C SER A 21 -7.46 -16.85 7.79
N ASN A 22 -8.79 -16.71 7.85
CA ASN A 22 -9.41 -15.72 8.74
C ASN A 22 -9.11 -16.01 10.21
N GLU A 23 -9.04 -17.28 10.60
CA GLU A 23 -8.72 -17.73 11.94
C GLU A 23 -7.28 -17.38 12.34
N GLU A 24 -6.32 -17.61 11.44
CA GLU A 24 -4.93 -17.23 11.66
C GLU A 24 -4.77 -15.72 11.77
N MET A 25 -5.39 -14.95 10.88
CA MET A 25 -5.37 -13.49 10.94
C MET A 25 -5.97 -12.97 12.24
N GLN A 26 -7.08 -13.57 12.69
CA GLN A 26 -7.74 -13.19 13.94
C GLN A 26 -6.83 -13.40 15.17
N ARG A 27 -5.98 -14.44 15.18
CA ARG A 27 -5.00 -14.66 16.27
C ARG A 27 -4.00 -13.51 16.39
N TYR A 28 -3.55 -12.95 15.24
CA TYR A 28 -2.70 -11.76 15.25
C TYR A 28 -3.45 -10.53 15.75
N ILE A 29 -4.70 -10.34 15.31
CA ILE A 29 -5.54 -9.21 15.75
C ILE A 29 -5.82 -9.28 17.25
N ASP A 30 -6.07 -10.47 17.79
CA ASP A 30 -6.29 -10.71 19.22
C ASP A 30 -5.00 -10.61 20.07
N GLY A 31 -3.86 -10.34 19.47
CA GLY A 31 -2.56 -10.29 20.17
C GLY A 31 -2.02 -11.64 20.63
N LYS A 32 -2.62 -12.77 20.20
CA LYS A 32 -2.20 -14.14 20.58
C LYS A 32 -0.87 -14.56 19.96
N GLU A 33 -0.37 -13.80 18.98
CA GLU A 33 0.90 -14.05 18.30
C GLU A 33 1.99 -13.05 18.74
N ASN A 34 2.19 -12.93 20.06
CA ASN A 34 3.24 -12.13 20.70
C ASN A 34 3.28 -10.65 20.28
N ASN A 35 2.11 -10.05 20.05
CA ASN A 35 1.95 -8.64 19.64
C ASN A 35 2.76 -8.25 18.38
N LYS A 36 2.94 -9.19 17.46
CA LYS A 36 3.67 -8.95 16.22
C LYS A 36 2.91 -8.11 15.19
N LEU A 37 1.61 -7.90 15.37
CA LEU A 37 0.79 -7.12 14.46
C LEU A 37 1.15 -5.63 14.57
N ILE A 38 1.62 -5.03 13.46
CA ILE A 38 1.94 -3.60 13.38
C ILE A 38 0.69 -2.81 13.00
N GLU A 39 -0.01 -3.27 11.94
CA GLU A 39 -1.24 -2.65 11.49
C GLU A 39 -2.09 -3.67 10.71
N TYR A 40 -3.38 -3.44 10.66
CA TYR A 40 -4.27 -4.13 9.75
C TYR A 40 -5.42 -3.24 9.29
N ARG A 41 -6.05 -3.66 8.19
CA ARG A 41 -7.25 -3.04 7.62
C ARG A 41 -8.07 -4.09 6.89
N THR A 42 -9.39 -3.97 6.99
CA THR A 42 -10.33 -4.91 6.37
C THR A 42 -11.21 -4.16 5.38
N TYR A 43 -11.28 -4.68 4.16
CA TYR A 43 -12.13 -4.17 3.11
C TYR A 43 -13.31 -5.10 2.87
N GLN A 44 -14.51 -4.55 2.83
CA GLN A 44 -15.68 -5.28 2.39
C GLN A 44 -15.64 -5.41 0.86
N THR A 45 -15.71 -6.64 0.38
CA THR A 45 -15.72 -6.94 -1.05
C THR A 45 -16.93 -7.76 -1.42
N VAL A 46 -17.18 -7.90 -2.72
CA VAL A 46 -18.25 -8.78 -3.24
C VAL A 46 -18.04 -10.27 -2.90
N HIS A 47 -16.83 -10.64 -2.46
CA HIS A 47 -16.46 -12.00 -2.05
C HIS A 47 -16.34 -12.14 -0.53
N GLY A 48 -16.82 -11.17 0.24
CA GLY A 48 -16.68 -11.08 1.69
C GLY A 48 -15.54 -10.16 2.14
N PRO A 49 -15.27 -10.10 3.46
CA PRO A 49 -14.23 -9.25 4.02
C PRO A 49 -12.84 -9.81 3.70
N TRP A 50 -11.95 -8.95 3.22
CA TRP A 50 -10.53 -9.25 3.07
C TRP A 50 -9.69 -8.37 3.96
N THR A 51 -8.87 -8.98 4.79
CA THR A 51 -7.97 -8.29 5.68
C THR A 51 -6.55 -8.29 5.11
N TYR A 52 -5.89 -7.15 5.22
CA TYR A 52 -4.48 -6.97 4.92
C TYR A 52 -3.78 -6.52 6.19
N ALA A 53 -2.62 -7.08 6.46
CA ALA A 53 -1.87 -6.78 7.67
C ALA A 53 -0.37 -6.65 7.42
N THR A 54 0.27 -5.86 8.26
CA THR A 54 1.73 -5.82 8.39
C THR A 54 2.09 -6.45 9.73
N ILE A 55 2.86 -7.53 9.67
CA ILE A 55 3.27 -8.32 10.83
C ILE A 55 4.78 -8.23 10.95
N ALA A 56 5.28 -7.92 12.16
CA ALA A 56 6.70 -7.89 12.49
C ALA A 56 7.27 -9.31 12.54
N ASP A 57 7.64 -9.82 11.39
CA ASP A 57 8.27 -11.12 11.22
C ASP A 57 9.79 -11.00 11.01
N GLU A 58 10.43 -12.11 10.64
CA GLU A 58 11.88 -12.16 10.39
C GLU A 58 12.33 -11.24 9.25
N GLN A 59 11.44 -10.82 8.34
CA GLN A 59 11.78 -9.92 7.23
C GLN A 59 12.18 -8.54 7.76
N PHE A 60 11.59 -8.08 8.87
CA PHE A 60 11.92 -6.80 9.52
C PHE A 60 13.20 -6.86 10.37
N LYS A 61 13.78 -8.05 10.58
CA LYS A 61 15.03 -8.21 11.34
C LYS A 61 16.29 -8.15 10.47
N THR A 62 16.12 -7.88 9.17
CA THR A 62 17.26 -7.80 8.25
C THR A 62 17.80 -6.37 8.21
N ASN A 63 19.12 -6.22 7.98
CA ASN A 63 19.75 -4.92 7.73
C ASN A 63 19.53 -4.44 6.27
N LYS A 64 18.44 -4.84 5.63
CA LYS A 64 18.11 -4.47 4.24
C LYS A 64 16.99 -3.46 4.22
N ASP A 65 17.10 -2.50 3.31
CA ASP A 65 15.97 -1.61 3.02
C ASP A 65 14.78 -2.41 2.50
N MET A 66 13.59 -2.07 2.97
CA MET A 66 12.34 -2.69 2.53
C MET A 66 11.45 -1.65 1.87
N MET A 67 10.87 -2.01 0.75
CA MET A 67 9.86 -1.18 0.08
C MET A 67 8.48 -1.79 0.30
N MET A 68 7.54 -0.96 0.72
CA MET A 68 6.16 -1.38 0.99
C MET A 68 5.18 -0.46 0.29
N LEU A 69 4.10 -1.03 -0.26
CA LEU A 69 2.96 -0.27 -0.74
C LEU A 69 1.95 -0.13 0.41
N GLY A 70 1.43 1.07 0.59
CA GLY A 70 0.44 1.32 1.64
C GLY A 70 -0.56 2.41 1.26
N THR A 71 -1.67 2.42 1.96
CA THR A 71 -2.59 3.56 2.01
C THR A 71 -2.07 4.59 3.01
N LEU A 72 -2.64 5.78 3.01
CA LEU A 72 -2.26 6.82 3.98
C LEU A 72 -2.52 6.38 5.43
N GLU A 73 -3.63 5.69 5.68
CA GLU A 73 -3.95 5.09 6.98
C GLU A 73 -2.88 4.08 7.44
N SER A 74 -2.45 3.20 6.51
CA SER A 74 -1.38 2.25 6.79
C SER A 74 -0.07 2.95 7.14
N TYR A 75 0.29 3.98 6.36
CA TYR A 75 1.48 4.80 6.63
C TYR A 75 1.44 5.44 8.01
N GLU A 76 0.32 6.04 8.43
CA GLU A 76 0.20 6.66 9.74
C GLU A 76 0.40 5.65 10.90
N LYS A 77 -0.12 4.44 10.74
CA LYS A 77 0.06 3.36 11.73
C LYS A 77 1.52 2.87 11.75
N MET A 78 2.13 2.67 10.59
CA MET A 78 3.52 2.26 10.47
C MET A 78 4.49 3.32 11.00
N LYS A 79 4.20 4.60 10.75
CA LYS A 79 4.99 5.73 11.26
C LYS A 79 5.08 5.74 12.78
N LYS A 80 4.02 5.33 13.48
CA LYS A 80 4.03 5.18 14.94
C LYS A 80 4.91 4.04 15.42
N HIS A 81 5.11 3.01 14.60
CA HIS A 81 5.90 1.85 14.96
C HIS A 81 7.39 2.02 14.59
N PHE A 82 7.67 2.54 13.39
CA PHE A 82 9.03 2.66 12.85
C PHE A 82 9.64 4.06 13.02
N GLU A 83 8.82 5.06 13.38
CA GLU A 83 9.26 6.44 13.62
C GLU A 83 10.17 6.99 12.51
N LYS A 84 11.46 7.19 12.80
CA LYS A 84 12.45 7.78 11.89
C LYS A 84 13.00 6.82 10.85
N GLU A 85 12.73 5.52 10.97
CA GLU A 85 13.19 4.51 10.02
C GLU A 85 12.28 4.41 8.79
N LEU A 86 11.10 5.04 8.83
CA LEU A 86 10.13 5.03 7.74
C LEU A 86 10.26 6.27 6.85
N LEU A 87 10.67 6.07 5.61
CA LEU A 87 10.73 7.11 4.58
C LEU A 87 9.46 7.05 3.70
N PRO A 88 8.55 8.04 3.74
CA PRO A 88 7.40 8.06 2.86
C PRO A 88 7.79 8.49 1.45
N ILE A 89 7.41 7.71 0.46
CA ILE A 89 7.52 8.04 -0.97
C ILE A 89 6.09 8.22 -1.50
N TYR A 90 5.65 9.45 -1.63
CA TYR A 90 4.34 9.77 -2.21
C TYR A 90 4.49 10.10 -3.69
N ILE A 91 3.91 9.24 -4.54
CA ILE A 91 3.93 9.41 -5.99
C ILE A 91 2.65 10.11 -6.41
N GLU A 92 2.80 11.30 -6.97
CA GLU A 92 1.70 12.14 -7.42
C GLU A 92 1.52 12.06 -8.93
N VAL A 93 0.29 12.06 -9.36
CA VAL A 93 -0.09 12.17 -10.78
C VAL A 93 -1.34 13.04 -10.86
N GLU A 94 -1.33 14.00 -11.76
CA GLU A 94 -2.50 14.84 -12.06
C GLU A 94 -3.72 13.96 -12.35
N ASP A 95 -4.89 14.36 -11.85
CA ASP A 95 -6.09 13.53 -11.84
C ASP A 95 -6.57 13.10 -13.23
N GLY A 96 -6.50 13.97 -14.25
CA GLY A 96 -6.86 13.63 -15.62
C GLY A 96 -5.94 12.55 -16.20
N VAL A 97 -4.64 12.69 -16.00
CA VAL A 97 -3.63 11.70 -16.44
C VAL A 97 -3.81 10.37 -15.69
N ARG A 98 -4.07 10.43 -14.40
CA ARG A 98 -4.34 9.25 -13.56
C ARG A 98 -5.57 8.49 -14.05
N LEU A 99 -6.67 9.22 -14.32
CA LEU A 99 -7.92 8.66 -14.80
C LEU A 99 -7.77 8.07 -16.22
N GLU A 100 -7.08 8.77 -17.11
CA GLU A 100 -6.79 8.30 -18.47
C GLU A 100 -5.98 6.99 -18.45
N ARG A 101 -4.90 6.94 -17.67
CA ARG A 101 -4.09 5.73 -17.48
C ARG A 101 -4.90 4.57 -16.92
N ALA A 102 -5.77 4.84 -15.95
CA ALA A 102 -6.65 3.84 -15.36
C ALA A 102 -7.67 3.32 -16.36
N LEU A 103 -8.31 4.21 -17.12
CA LEU A 103 -9.29 3.86 -18.16
C LEU A 103 -8.66 3.04 -19.29
N LYS A 104 -7.44 3.39 -19.70
CA LYS A 104 -6.70 2.61 -20.72
C LYS A 104 -6.48 1.17 -20.23
N ARG A 105 -5.96 0.96 -19.02
CA ARG A 105 -5.77 -0.37 -18.44
C ARG A 105 -7.08 -1.14 -18.28
N GLU A 106 -8.17 -0.46 -17.91
CA GLU A 106 -9.47 -1.10 -17.74
C GLU A 106 -10.05 -1.60 -19.06
N LYS A 107 -9.86 -0.85 -20.17
CA LYS A 107 -10.26 -1.26 -21.51
C LYS A 107 -9.53 -2.51 -22.02
N GLU A 108 -8.32 -2.77 -21.54
CA GLU A 108 -7.51 -3.93 -21.90
C GLU A 108 -7.92 -5.20 -21.11
N GLN A 109 -8.78 -5.07 -20.10
CA GLN A 109 -9.28 -6.21 -19.34
C GLN A 109 -10.29 -7.03 -20.15
N LYS A 110 -10.31 -8.35 -19.91
CA LYS A 110 -11.28 -9.25 -20.55
C LYS A 110 -12.74 -8.87 -20.19
N GLU A 111 -12.96 -8.38 -18.98
CA GLU A 111 -14.25 -7.93 -18.46
C GLU A 111 -14.07 -6.56 -17.76
N PRO A 112 -14.14 -5.45 -18.51
CA PRO A 112 -13.97 -4.12 -17.95
C PRO A 112 -15.02 -3.76 -16.90
N LYS A 113 -14.62 -3.17 -15.78
CA LYS A 113 -15.49 -2.80 -14.65
C LYS A 113 -15.42 -1.30 -14.39
N TYR A 114 -15.90 -0.51 -15.32
CA TYR A 114 -15.79 0.96 -15.28
C TYR A 114 -16.41 1.60 -14.03
N ALA A 115 -17.54 1.09 -13.53
CA ALA A 115 -18.13 1.60 -12.30
C ALA A 115 -17.20 1.41 -11.10
N GLU A 116 -16.54 0.26 -11.00
CA GLU A 116 -15.56 -0.02 -9.95
C GLU A 116 -14.29 0.86 -10.10
N LEU A 117 -13.83 1.11 -11.32
CA LEU A 117 -12.75 2.05 -11.58
C LEU A 117 -13.10 3.45 -11.06
N CYS A 118 -14.27 3.97 -11.40
CA CYS A 118 -14.73 5.29 -10.94
C CYS A 118 -14.86 5.34 -9.41
N ARG A 119 -15.41 4.29 -8.81
CA ARG A 119 -15.53 4.20 -7.34
C ARG A 119 -14.18 4.27 -6.66
N ARG A 120 -13.19 3.51 -7.17
CA ARG A 120 -11.81 3.54 -6.62
C ARG A 120 -11.17 4.89 -6.81
N PHE A 121 -11.31 5.49 -7.99
CA PHE A 121 -10.75 6.81 -8.27
C PHE A 121 -11.24 7.85 -7.27
N LEU A 122 -12.55 7.89 -6.99
CA LEU A 122 -13.14 8.82 -6.03
C LEU A 122 -12.71 8.51 -4.58
N ALA A 123 -12.61 7.24 -4.21
CA ALA A 123 -12.13 6.84 -2.89
C ALA A 123 -10.67 7.29 -2.68
N ASP A 124 -9.79 6.99 -3.65
CA ASP A 124 -8.39 7.39 -3.58
C ASP A 124 -8.23 8.92 -3.54
N SER A 125 -9.04 9.68 -4.32
CA SER A 125 -9.00 11.15 -4.31
C SER A 125 -9.41 11.73 -2.94
N LYS A 126 -10.33 11.06 -2.24
CA LYS A 126 -10.71 11.42 -0.88
C LYS A 126 -9.62 11.07 0.13
N ASP A 127 -9.10 9.84 0.05
CA ASP A 127 -8.13 9.31 1.00
C ASP A 127 -6.80 10.09 0.93
N PHE A 128 -6.37 10.44 -0.27
CA PHE A 128 -5.14 11.22 -0.54
C PHE A 128 -5.42 12.72 -0.79
N SER A 129 -6.47 13.27 -0.17
CA SER A 129 -6.73 14.71 -0.24
C SER A 129 -5.56 15.51 0.38
N GLU A 130 -5.40 16.76 -0.06
CA GLU A 130 -4.39 17.69 0.47
C GLU A 130 -4.41 17.81 2.00
N GLU A 131 -5.61 17.81 2.57
CA GLU A 131 -5.81 17.86 4.01
C GLU A 131 -5.23 16.62 4.69
N ASN A 132 -5.54 15.43 4.15
CA ASN A 132 -5.06 14.17 4.71
C ASN A 132 -3.55 13.99 4.53
N LEU A 133 -2.99 14.37 3.38
CA LEU A 133 -1.54 14.35 3.14
C LEU A 133 -0.80 15.26 4.11
N LYS A 134 -1.30 16.47 4.32
CA LYS A 134 -0.74 17.43 5.27
C LYS A 134 -0.81 16.92 6.71
N LYS A 135 -1.95 16.32 7.10
CA LYS A 135 -2.15 15.72 8.43
C LYS A 135 -1.17 14.57 8.68
N ALA A 136 -0.93 13.73 7.68
CA ALA A 136 0.04 12.64 7.75
C ALA A 136 1.50 13.12 7.74
N GLY A 137 1.73 14.42 7.41
CA GLY A 137 3.07 15.01 7.33
C GLY A 137 3.81 14.63 6.05
N ILE A 138 3.10 14.29 4.98
CA ILE A 138 3.67 14.05 3.66
C ILE A 138 3.81 15.38 2.93
N VAL A 139 5.04 15.87 2.85
CA VAL A 139 5.38 17.16 2.22
C VAL A 139 6.03 16.94 0.85
N LYS A 140 6.97 15.99 0.78
CA LYS A 140 7.68 15.69 -0.47
C LYS A 140 6.82 14.83 -1.38
N ARG A 141 6.78 15.20 -2.65
CA ARG A 141 5.99 14.57 -3.70
C ARG A 141 6.89 14.26 -4.88
N PHE A 142 6.62 13.15 -5.54
CA PHE A 142 7.33 12.69 -6.73
C PHE A 142 6.33 12.63 -7.88
N GLU A 143 6.45 13.55 -8.81
CA GLU A 143 5.51 13.65 -9.93
C GLU A 143 5.82 12.58 -10.98
N ASN A 144 4.88 11.67 -11.23
CA ASN A 144 5.02 10.61 -12.24
C ASN A 144 4.34 10.98 -13.56
N ILE A 145 4.85 12.00 -14.23
CA ILE A 145 4.52 12.27 -15.65
C ILE A 145 5.48 11.48 -16.52
N GLU A 146 6.78 11.58 -16.26
CA GLU A 146 7.83 10.80 -16.91
C GLU A 146 8.41 9.78 -15.93
N LEU A 147 8.25 8.49 -16.23
CA LEU A 147 8.59 7.41 -15.31
C LEU A 147 10.06 7.45 -14.90
N ASP A 148 10.99 7.57 -15.85
CA ASP A 148 12.43 7.51 -15.58
C ASP A 148 12.90 8.69 -14.73
N LYS A 149 12.36 9.88 -14.97
CA LYS A 149 12.64 11.07 -14.16
C LYS A 149 12.16 10.88 -12.73
N CYS A 150 10.90 10.48 -12.56
CA CYS A 150 10.32 10.24 -11.23
C CYS A 150 11.11 9.16 -10.47
N LEU A 151 11.49 8.07 -11.14
CA LEU A 151 12.29 7.00 -10.53
C LEU A 151 13.66 7.49 -10.07
N ASN A 152 14.35 8.30 -10.88
CA ASN A 152 15.65 8.86 -10.51
C ASN A 152 15.55 9.78 -9.29
N GLU A 153 14.53 10.63 -9.23
CA GLU A 153 14.29 11.51 -8.08
C GLU A 153 14.03 10.70 -6.79
N ILE A 154 13.25 9.61 -6.89
CA ILE A 154 13.00 8.71 -5.76
C ILE A 154 14.31 8.03 -5.31
N LEU A 155 15.11 7.53 -6.24
CA LEU A 155 16.39 6.87 -5.93
C LEU A 155 17.38 7.83 -5.26
N GLU A 156 17.43 9.09 -5.69
CA GLU A 156 18.23 10.13 -5.04
C GLU A 156 17.74 10.41 -3.61
N GLU A 157 16.44 10.49 -3.41
CA GLU A 157 15.85 10.69 -2.07
C GLU A 157 16.22 9.55 -1.14
N ILE A 158 16.10 8.31 -1.59
CA ILE A 158 16.48 7.13 -0.80
C ILE A 158 17.97 7.18 -0.44
N LYS A 159 18.85 7.53 -1.39
CA LYS A 159 20.28 7.67 -1.12
C LYS A 159 20.59 8.74 -0.08
N ASN A 160 19.94 9.88 -0.16
CA ASN A 160 20.15 11.02 0.74
C ASN A 160 19.64 10.74 2.16
N ASN A 161 18.67 9.82 2.33
CA ASN A 161 18.12 9.41 3.62
C ASN A 161 18.78 8.13 4.18
N LYS A 162 19.68 7.48 3.46
CA LYS A 162 20.50 6.39 4.00
C LYS A 162 21.51 6.97 5.00
N LYS A 163 21.34 6.59 6.25
CA LYS A 163 22.28 6.88 7.34
C LYS A 163 23.28 5.75 7.51
#